data_6c08b204901fe7a44c74a93091d26e2f
#
_entry.id   6c08b204901fe7a44c74a93091d26e2f
#
_cell.length_a   1.000
_cell.length_b   1.000
_cell.length_c   1.000
_cell.angle_alpha   90.00
_cell.angle_beta   90.00
_cell.angle_gamma   90.00
#
_symmetry.space_group_name_H-M   'P 1'
#
loop_
_entity.id
_entity.type
_entity.pdbx_description
1 polymer ?
#
loop_
_entity_poly.entity_id
_entity_poly.type
_entity_poly.pdbx_seq_one_letter_code
_entity_poly.pdbx_strand_id
1 'polypeptide(L)'
;MRSSILIIYTGGTIGMKTDAATGALVPFDFSGIYEEFPSLKRLNVDIDVHTISPVIDSSNVSPENWMTLARLIRDNYARYDGFVVLHGTDTMSYTASALSFMLENLAKPVVFTGSQIPIGVLRTDGRENLITAIEIAGARIDGRPEVPEVSLYFQNRLFRANRTTKRSAEALSAFRSYNYPPLAEVGVNIAYNLPAIHRPEEYPAELRIASRLSGGIALIKLFPGLDAQILRAMLAAPGLRAVVLETFGAGNAPTCEEFIRVLEEAIARGILLLNITQCGAGRVSMELYDTGLRLQRIGVLCGYDMTTEAAVTKLMYVLGLGLDREKTVDLLRLPLRGEFTA
;
A
#
# COMPACT_ATOMS: atom_id res chain seq x y z
N MET A 1 17.06 -20.58 16.16
CA MET A 1 15.63 -20.95 16.16
C MET A 1 15.09 -20.77 14.75
N ARG A 2 14.16 -21.63 14.33
CA ARG A 2 13.41 -21.42 13.08
C ARG A 2 12.41 -20.29 13.29
N SER A 3 12.27 -19.40 12.30
CA SER A 3 11.20 -18.39 12.33
C SER A 3 9.87 -19.01 11.94
N SER A 4 8.78 -18.67 12.63
CA SER A 4 7.41 -19.11 12.30
C SER A 4 6.72 -18.06 11.45
N ILE A 5 6.24 -18.45 10.26
CA ILE A 5 5.64 -17.56 9.26
C ILE A 5 4.21 -17.95 8.98
N LEU A 6 3.30 -17.00 9.04
CA LEU A 6 1.93 -17.18 8.58
C LEU A 6 1.77 -16.64 7.15
N ILE A 7 1.44 -17.51 6.21
CA ILE A 7 1.00 -17.12 4.88
C ILE A 7 -0.50 -16.85 4.94
N ILE A 8 -0.92 -15.68 4.50
CA ILE A 8 -2.33 -15.30 4.38
C ILE A 8 -2.67 -15.21 2.90
N TYR A 9 -3.43 -16.16 2.39
CA TYR A 9 -3.90 -16.14 1.02
C TYR A 9 -5.24 -15.43 0.93
N THR A 10 -5.27 -14.32 0.22
CA THR A 10 -6.48 -13.51 0.02
C THR A 10 -7.18 -13.81 -1.30
N GLY A 11 -6.44 -14.33 -2.28
CA GLY A 11 -6.87 -14.54 -3.67
C GLY A 11 -5.84 -14.05 -4.67
N GLY A 12 -6.29 -13.84 -5.90
CA GLY A 12 -5.47 -13.35 -7.00
C GLY A 12 -4.78 -14.46 -7.82
N THR A 13 -4.14 -14.03 -8.91
CA THR A 13 -3.54 -14.89 -9.94
C THR A 13 -2.54 -15.90 -9.37
N ILE A 14 -1.80 -15.53 -8.34
CA ILE A 14 -0.79 -16.41 -7.71
C ILE A 14 -1.41 -17.71 -7.18
N GLY A 15 -2.66 -17.69 -6.73
CA GLY A 15 -3.35 -18.87 -6.21
C GLY A 15 -4.16 -19.62 -7.26
N MET A 16 -3.81 -19.52 -8.52
CA MET A 16 -4.47 -20.27 -9.60
C MET A 16 -3.51 -21.30 -10.20
N LYS A 17 -4.05 -22.49 -10.50
CA LYS A 17 -3.36 -23.52 -11.28
C LYS A 17 -4.22 -23.99 -12.44
N THR A 18 -3.58 -24.47 -13.49
CA THR A 18 -4.28 -25.07 -14.61
C THR A 18 -4.72 -26.49 -14.24
N ASP A 19 -5.99 -26.75 -14.29
CA ASP A 19 -6.53 -28.11 -14.16
C ASP A 19 -6.11 -28.96 -15.37
N ALA A 20 -5.49 -30.09 -15.11
CA ALA A 20 -4.92 -30.92 -16.14
C ALA A 20 -5.99 -31.59 -17.06
N ALA A 21 -7.22 -31.73 -16.57
CA ALA A 21 -8.30 -32.39 -17.34
C ALA A 21 -9.08 -31.40 -18.19
N THR A 22 -9.29 -30.18 -17.68
CA THR A 22 -10.15 -29.19 -18.34
C THR A 22 -9.38 -28.05 -19.00
N GLY A 23 -8.10 -27.84 -18.64
CA GLY A 23 -7.31 -26.67 -19.04
C GLY A 23 -7.74 -25.36 -18.39
N ALA A 24 -8.77 -25.36 -17.52
CA ALA A 24 -9.26 -24.19 -16.83
C ALA A 24 -8.36 -23.81 -15.64
N LEU A 25 -8.34 -22.52 -15.29
CA LEU A 25 -7.70 -22.06 -14.06
C LEU A 25 -8.61 -22.38 -12.87
N VAL A 26 -8.08 -23.15 -11.91
CA VAL A 26 -8.76 -23.50 -10.66
C VAL A 26 -7.94 -23.01 -9.47
N PRO A 27 -8.57 -22.74 -8.31
CA PRO A 27 -7.86 -22.35 -7.11
C PRO A 27 -6.80 -23.39 -6.69
N PHE A 28 -5.62 -22.90 -6.31
CA PHE A 28 -4.55 -23.70 -5.73
C PHE A 28 -4.82 -23.89 -4.23
N ASP A 29 -4.68 -25.12 -3.76
CA ASP A 29 -4.77 -25.39 -2.32
C ASP A 29 -3.40 -25.21 -1.65
N PHE A 30 -3.25 -24.11 -0.94
CA PHE A 30 -2.01 -23.79 -0.21
C PHE A 30 -1.80 -24.69 1.02
N SER A 31 -2.78 -25.51 1.47
CA SER A 31 -2.57 -26.43 2.59
C SER A 31 -1.49 -27.47 2.27
N GLY A 32 -1.34 -27.83 1.00
CA GLY A 32 -0.29 -28.72 0.47
C GLY A 32 0.97 -27.98 0.00
N ILE A 33 1.28 -26.80 0.50
CA ILE A 33 2.36 -25.94 -0.03
C ILE A 33 3.74 -26.64 -0.04
N TYR A 34 4.04 -27.47 0.94
CA TYR A 34 5.31 -28.21 0.99
C TYR A 34 5.39 -29.39 0.00
N GLU A 35 4.25 -29.91 -0.44
CA GLU A 35 4.19 -30.94 -1.47
C GLU A 35 4.43 -30.36 -2.83
N GLU A 36 3.82 -29.23 -3.11
CA GLU A 36 3.95 -28.51 -4.37
C GLU A 36 5.30 -27.79 -4.51
N PHE A 37 5.82 -27.28 -3.39
CA PHE A 37 7.12 -26.57 -3.32
C PHE A 37 8.06 -27.22 -2.31
N PRO A 38 8.62 -28.41 -2.62
CA PRO A 38 9.52 -29.12 -1.69
C PRO A 38 10.77 -28.32 -1.31
N SER A 39 11.17 -27.33 -2.14
CA SER A 39 12.26 -26.40 -1.85
C SER A 39 12.04 -25.55 -0.60
N LEU A 40 10.80 -25.28 -0.22
CA LEU A 40 10.48 -24.54 0.99
C LEU A 40 10.97 -25.24 2.27
N LYS A 41 11.10 -26.56 2.26
CA LYS A 41 11.68 -27.34 3.38
C LYS A 41 13.15 -27.01 3.66
N ARG A 42 13.84 -26.37 2.68
CA ARG A 42 15.24 -25.96 2.83
C ARG A 42 15.36 -24.59 3.49
N LEU A 43 14.29 -23.78 3.52
CA LEU A 43 14.25 -22.54 4.29
C LEU A 43 14.23 -22.88 5.78
N ASN A 44 14.96 -22.08 6.57
CA ASN A 44 14.99 -22.25 8.02
C ASN A 44 13.76 -21.57 8.69
N VAL A 45 12.56 -21.90 8.19
CA VAL A 45 11.27 -21.37 8.66
C VAL A 45 10.25 -22.49 8.82
N ASP A 46 9.30 -22.30 9.71
CA ASP A 46 8.08 -23.08 9.83
C ASP A 46 6.91 -22.29 9.28
N ILE A 47 6.13 -22.88 8.38
CA ILE A 47 5.09 -22.18 7.61
C ILE A 47 3.73 -22.75 7.94
N ASP A 48 2.82 -21.89 8.37
CA ASP A 48 1.38 -22.15 8.42
C ASP A 48 0.68 -21.30 7.35
N VAL A 49 -0.47 -21.77 6.87
CA VAL A 49 -1.27 -21.08 5.85
C VAL A 49 -2.68 -20.83 6.36
N HIS A 50 -3.16 -19.61 6.13
CA HIS A 50 -4.56 -19.24 6.34
C HIS A 50 -5.15 -18.71 5.03
N THR A 51 -6.17 -19.38 4.52
CA THR A 51 -6.91 -18.95 3.34
C THR A 51 -8.14 -18.16 3.75
N ILE A 52 -8.28 -16.92 3.28
CA ILE A 52 -9.50 -16.12 3.47
C ILE A 52 -10.62 -16.71 2.60
N SER A 53 -11.76 -16.97 3.21
CA SER A 53 -12.93 -17.52 2.51
C SER A 53 -14.12 -16.54 2.60
N PRO A 54 -14.77 -16.23 1.46
CA PRO A 54 -14.35 -16.59 0.10
C PRO A 54 -13.06 -15.87 -0.32
N VAL A 55 -12.30 -16.45 -1.25
CA VAL A 55 -11.16 -15.77 -1.88
C VAL A 55 -11.62 -14.53 -2.65
N ILE A 56 -10.80 -13.49 -2.64
CA ILE A 56 -11.16 -12.16 -3.14
C ILE A 56 -10.42 -11.89 -4.45
N ASP A 57 -11.16 -11.54 -5.50
CA ASP A 57 -10.55 -10.85 -6.64
C ASP A 57 -10.12 -9.46 -6.18
N SER A 58 -8.86 -9.08 -6.43
CA SER A 58 -8.30 -7.82 -5.96
C SER A 58 -9.05 -6.58 -6.47
N SER A 59 -9.77 -6.68 -7.59
CA SER A 59 -10.64 -5.61 -8.09
C SER A 59 -11.87 -5.35 -7.19
N ASN A 60 -12.24 -6.32 -6.36
CA ASN A 60 -13.37 -6.25 -5.41
C ASN A 60 -12.94 -6.00 -3.96
N VAL A 61 -11.66 -5.72 -3.73
CA VAL A 61 -11.15 -5.42 -2.38
C VAL A 61 -11.78 -4.13 -1.84
N SER A 62 -12.20 -4.17 -0.59
CA SER A 62 -12.82 -3.06 0.13
C SER A 62 -12.10 -2.78 1.47
N PRO A 63 -12.39 -1.64 2.12
CA PRO A 63 -11.86 -1.34 3.45
C PRO A 63 -12.20 -2.40 4.51
N GLU A 64 -13.32 -3.11 4.38
CA GLU A 64 -13.71 -4.23 5.26
C GLU A 64 -12.74 -5.40 5.13
N ASN A 65 -12.26 -5.67 3.92
CA ASN A 65 -11.23 -6.70 3.68
C ASN A 65 -9.90 -6.31 4.34
N TRP A 66 -9.50 -5.03 4.28
CA TRP A 66 -8.31 -4.54 4.96
C TRP A 66 -8.44 -4.69 6.48
N MET A 67 -9.61 -4.38 7.03
CA MET A 67 -9.89 -4.57 8.46
C MET A 67 -9.81 -6.04 8.86
N THR A 68 -10.31 -6.94 8.03
CA THR A 68 -10.22 -8.39 8.24
C THR A 68 -8.77 -8.86 8.26
N LEU A 69 -7.95 -8.40 7.31
CA LEU A 69 -6.52 -8.69 7.28
C LEU A 69 -5.78 -8.16 8.52
N ALA A 70 -6.05 -6.91 8.90
CA ALA A 70 -5.43 -6.31 10.08
C ALA A 70 -5.77 -7.08 11.37
N ARG A 71 -7.02 -7.51 11.54
CA ARG A 71 -7.45 -8.35 12.68
C ARG A 71 -6.77 -9.71 12.65
N LEU A 72 -6.71 -10.36 11.50
CA LEU A 72 -6.05 -11.65 11.35
C LEU A 72 -4.56 -11.59 11.73
N ILE A 73 -3.86 -10.56 11.29
CA ILE A 73 -2.46 -10.32 11.66
C ILE A 73 -2.34 -10.09 13.17
N ARG A 74 -3.18 -9.22 13.76
CA ARG A 74 -3.17 -8.93 15.20
C ARG A 74 -3.41 -10.20 16.03
N ASP A 75 -4.44 -10.96 15.70
CA ASP A 75 -4.87 -12.13 16.47
C ASP A 75 -3.83 -13.28 16.43
N ASN A 76 -2.94 -13.25 15.43
CA ASN A 76 -1.84 -14.17 15.24
C ASN A 76 -0.46 -13.58 15.58
N TYR A 77 -0.40 -12.31 15.99
CA TYR A 77 0.86 -11.58 16.13
C TYR A 77 1.82 -12.20 17.16
N ALA A 78 1.31 -12.72 18.26
CA ALA A 78 2.14 -13.36 19.28
C ALA A 78 2.71 -14.72 18.84
N ARG A 79 2.01 -15.42 17.91
CA ARG A 79 2.33 -16.79 17.51
C ARG A 79 3.38 -16.83 16.38
N TYR A 80 3.36 -15.86 15.46
CA TYR A 80 4.22 -15.87 14.29
C TYR A 80 5.26 -14.75 14.34
N ASP A 81 6.42 -15.03 13.75
CA ASP A 81 7.55 -14.11 13.65
C ASP A 81 7.43 -13.15 12.46
N GLY A 82 6.66 -13.51 11.45
CA GLY A 82 6.40 -12.72 10.27
C GLY A 82 5.18 -13.20 9.49
N PHE A 83 4.73 -12.35 8.57
CA PHE A 83 3.53 -12.58 7.77
C PHE A 83 3.83 -12.39 6.29
N VAL A 84 3.30 -13.28 5.44
CA VAL A 84 3.33 -13.12 4.00
C VAL A 84 1.88 -13.05 3.50
N VAL A 85 1.52 -11.98 2.82
CA VAL A 85 0.18 -11.80 2.27
C VAL A 85 0.22 -12.02 0.77
N LEU A 86 -0.43 -13.10 0.31
CA LEU A 86 -0.61 -13.39 -1.11
C LEU A 86 -1.86 -12.68 -1.61
N HIS A 87 -1.69 -11.76 -2.56
CA HIS A 87 -2.74 -10.84 -2.98
C HIS A 87 -2.74 -10.65 -4.51
N GLY A 88 -3.91 -10.37 -5.09
CA GLY A 88 -4.01 -10.00 -6.49
C GLY A 88 -3.32 -8.66 -6.77
N THR A 89 -2.69 -8.53 -7.93
CA THR A 89 -1.77 -7.40 -8.21
C THR A 89 -2.46 -6.06 -8.42
N ASP A 90 -3.76 -6.00 -8.80
CA ASP A 90 -4.42 -4.76 -9.22
C ASP A 90 -4.55 -3.72 -8.09
N THR A 91 -4.89 -4.16 -6.89
CA THR A 91 -5.05 -3.28 -5.72
C THR A 91 -4.08 -3.59 -4.59
N MET A 92 -3.03 -4.38 -4.85
CA MET A 92 -2.03 -4.76 -3.84
C MET A 92 -1.39 -3.52 -3.18
N SER A 93 -1.04 -2.50 -3.96
CA SER A 93 -0.44 -1.26 -3.43
C SER A 93 -1.41 -0.51 -2.51
N TYR A 94 -2.72 -0.51 -2.80
CA TYR A 94 -3.74 0.07 -1.92
C TYR A 94 -3.86 -0.71 -0.61
N THR A 95 -4.00 -2.03 -0.69
CA THR A 95 -4.12 -2.89 0.50
C THR A 95 -2.87 -2.79 1.39
N ALA A 96 -1.69 -2.87 0.78
CA ALA A 96 -0.43 -2.79 1.51
C ALA A 96 -0.20 -1.39 2.13
N SER A 97 -0.56 -0.31 1.41
CA SER A 97 -0.54 1.05 1.96
C SER A 97 -1.53 1.21 3.13
N ALA A 98 -2.75 0.71 3.00
CA ALA A 98 -3.75 0.77 4.06
C ALA A 98 -3.24 0.05 5.32
N LEU A 99 -2.72 -1.17 5.19
CA LEU A 99 -2.19 -1.92 6.32
C LEU A 99 -0.98 -1.24 6.96
N SER A 100 -0.16 -0.51 6.20
CA SER A 100 0.97 0.23 6.79
C SER A 100 0.51 1.31 7.76
N PHE A 101 -0.67 1.93 7.54
CA PHE A 101 -1.26 2.88 8.48
C PHE A 101 -2.02 2.19 9.61
N MET A 102 -2.75 1.10 9.28
CA MET A 102 -3.64 0.40 10.22
C MET A 102 -2.90 -0.39 11.29
N LEU A 103 -1.72 -0.94 10.98
CA LEU A 103 -0.90 -1.73 11.89
C LEU A 103 0.02 -0.79 12.70
N GLU A 104 -0.51 -0.25 13.79
CA GLU A 104 0.23 0.64 14.67
C GLU A 104 1.19 -0.15 15.56
N ASN A 105 2.40 0.37 15.77
CA ASN A 105 3.45 -0.30 16.54
C ASN A 105 3.89 -1.65 15.91
N LEU A 106 3.86 -1.76 14.60
CA LEU A 106 4.32 -2.96 13.91
C LEU A 106 5.83 -3.14 14.13
N ALA A 107 6.21 -4.32 14.62
CA ALA A 107 7.59 -4.70 14.89
C ALA A 107 7.99 -6.05 14.24
N LYS A 108 7.12 -6.58 13.38
CA LYS A 108 7.34 -7.82 12.62
C LYS A 108 7.10 -7.58 11.13
N PRO A 109 7.76 -8.33 10.24
CA PRO A 109 7.56 -8.21 8.81
C PRO A 109 6.13 -8.56 8.40
N VAL A 110 5.54 -7.74 7.52
CA VAL A 110 4.33 -8.07 6.76
C VAL A 110 4.67 -7.87 5.30
N VAL A 111 4.94 -8.95 4.58
CA VAL A 111 5.43 -8.91 3.21
C VAL A 111 4.29 -9.27 2.25
N PHE A 112 3.85 -8.30 1.46
CA PHE A 112 2.91 -8.52 0.36
C PHE A 112 3.64 -9.06 -0.86
N THR A 113 3.02 -10.03 -1.52
CA THR A 113 3.47 -10.51 -2.83
C THR A 113 2.31 -11.13 -3.62
N GLY A 114 2.59 -11.45 -4.87
CA GLY A 114 1.64 -12.04 -5.80
C GLY A 114 2.35 -12.47 -7.08
N SER A 115 1.61 -12.64 -8.15
CA SER A 115 2.20 -12.93 -9.46
C SER A 115 1.40 -12.33 -10.60
N GLN A 116 2.07 -12.07 -11.71
CA GLN A 116 1.42 -11.73 -12.97
C GLN A 116 0.96 -13.00 -13.72
N ILE A 117 1.64 -14.12 -13.51
CA ILE A 117 1.35 -15.39 -14.15
C ILE A 117 0.94 -16.41 -13.07
N PRO A 118 -0.14 -17.18 -13.26
CA PRO A 118 -0.57 -18.20 -12.30
C PRO A 118 0.55 -19.14 -11.88
N ILE A 119 0.57 -19.56 -10.61
CA ILE A 119 1.67 -20.35 -10.06
C ILE A 119 1.83 -21.72 -10.74
N GLY A 120 0.75 -22.26 -11.27
CA GLY A 120 0.76 -23.53 -12.01
C GLY A 120 1.23 -23.42 -13.46
N VAL A 121 1.59 -22.23 -13.97
CA VAL A 121 2.07 -22.03 -15.34
C VAL A 121 3.58 -22.11 -15.39
N LEU A 122 4.14 -22.72 -16.46
CA LEU A 122 5.58 -23.00 -16.58
C LEU A 122 6.50 -21.79 -16.38
N ARG A 123 6.12 -20.61 -16.88
CA ARG A 123 6.90 -19.37 -16.78
C ARG A 123 6.46 -18.43 -15.65
N THR A 124 5.86 -18.99 -14.62
CA THR A 124 5.36 -18.19 -13.50
C THR A 124 6.48 -17.42 -12.79
N ASP A 125 6.20 -16.17 -12.47
CA ASP A 125 6.96 -15.36 -11.51
C ASP A 125 6.54 -15.64 -10.05
N GLY A 126 5.40 -16.32 -9.84
CA GLY A 126 4.80 -16.55 -8.53
C GLY A 126 5.67 -17.43 -7.61
N ARG A 127 6.41 -18.38 -8.16
CA ARG A 127 7.26 -19.27 -7.37
C ARG A 127 8.40 -18.50 -6.67
N GLU A 128 9.16 -17.73 -7.43
CA GLU A 128 10.26 -16.94 -6.90
C GLU A 128 9.76 -15.84 -5.97
N ASN A 129 8.65 -15.19 -6.34
CA ASN A 129 8.03 -14.17 -5.51
C ASN A 129 7.59 -14.75 -4.14
N LEU A 130 6.99 -15.93 -4.12
CA LEU A 130 6.57 -16.61 -2.90
C LEU A 130 7.76 -17.01 -2.01
N ILE A 131 8.74 -17.73 -2.57
CA ILE A 131 9.91 -18.24 -1.83
C ILE A 131 10.65 -17.06 -1.19
N THR A 132 10.95 -16.04 -1.98
CA THR A 132 11.70 -14.87 -1.49
C THR A 132 10.92 -14.05 -0.47
N ALA A 133 9.60 -13.88 -0.63
CA ALA A 133 8.78 -13.20 0.37
C ALA A 133 8.80 -13.93 1.72
N ILE A 134 8.78 -15.27 1.72
CA ILE A 134 8.89 -16.09 2.93
C ILE A 134 10.29 -15.93 3.56
N GLU A 135 11.35 -15.98 2.75
CA GLU A 135 12.73 -15.78 3.22
C GLU A 135 12.90 -14.41 3.90
N ILE A 136 12.40 -13.34 3.27
CA ILE A 136 12.43 -11.97 3.83
C ILE A 136 11.62 -11.89 5.13
N ALA A 137 10.42 -12.48 5.18
CA ALA A 137 9.58 -12.47 6.37
C ALA A 137 10.24 -13.23 7.54
N GLY A 138 11.04 -14.27 7.24
CA GLY A 138 11.78 -15.05 8.22
C GLY A 138 13.15 -14.48 8.61
N ALA A 139 13.67 -13.49 7.87
CA ALA A 139 15.02 -12.96 8.05
C ALA A 139 15.19 -12.24 9.39
N ARG A 140 16.28 -12.57 10.08
CA ARG A 140 16.64 -12.02 11.39
C ARG A 140 18.11 -11.64 11.44
N ILE A 141 18.40 -10.52 12.10
CA ILE A 141 19.75 -10.14 12.48
C ILE A 141 19.76 -9.89 14.00
N ASP A 142 20.67 -10.53 14.71
CA ASP A 142 20.77 -10.47 16.18
C ASP A 142 19.43 -10.76 16.90
N GLY A 143 18.66 -11.71 16.37
CA GLY A 143 17.34 -12.11 16.87
C GLY A 143 16.19 -11.15 16.55
N ARG A 144 16.45 -10.03 15.90
CA ARG A 144 15.44 -9.04 15.49
C ARG A 144 15.06 -9.19 14.02
N PRO A 145 13.81 -8.88 13.64
CA PRO A 145 13.39 -8.88 12.24
C PRO A 145 14.25 -7.94 11.39
N GLU A 146 14.62 -8.39 10.19
CA GLU A 146 15.42 -7.59 9.26
C GLU A 146 14.60 -6.40 8.71
N VAL A 147 13.31 -6.61 8.39
CA VAL A 147 12.40 -5.59 7.84
C VAL A 147 11.10 -5.56 8.65
N PRO A 148 11.04 -4.88 9.82
CA PRO A 148 9.87 -4.85 10.69
C PRO A 148 8.82 -3.81 10.22
N GLU A 149 8.45 -3.84 8.96
CA GLU A 149 7.46 -2.93 8.37
C GLU A 149 6.57 -3.65 7.35
N VAL A 150 5.49 -2.99 6.90
CA VAL A 150 4.70 -3.48 5.77
C VAL A 150 5.46 -3.18 4.49
N SER A 151 5.75 -4.22 3.74
CA SER A 151 6.53 -4.16 2.50
C SER A 151 5.86 -4.93 1.37
N LEU A 152 6.26 -4.64 0.14
CA LEU A 152 5.81 -5.31 -1.06
C LEU A 152 7.03 -5.85 -1.81
N TYR A 153 7.08 -7.17 -1.95
CA TYR A 153 8.12 -7.84 -2.72
C TYR A 153 7.61 -8.22 -4.11
N PHE A 154 8.32 -7.82 -5.14
CA PHE A 154 8.00 -8.19 -6.51
C PHE A 154 9.23 -8.07 -7.42
N GLN A 155 9.49 -9.12 -8.22
CA GLN A 155 10.56 -9.10 -9.23
C GLN A 155 11.91 -8.54 -8.71
N ASN A 156 12.50 -9.28 -7.78
CA ASN A 156 13.82 -9.01 -7.22
C ASN A 156 13.95 -7.72 -6.40
N ARG A 157 12.85 -7.06 -6.01
CA ARG A 157 12.88 -5.85 -5.20
C ARG A 157 11.85 -5.89 -4.09
N LEU A 158 12.29 -5.48 -2.91
CA LEU A 158 11.44 -5.23 -1.77
C LEU A 158 11.22 -3.72 -1.64
N PHE A 159 9.98 -3.30 -1.64
CA PHE A 159 9.61 -1.89 -1.51
C PHE A 159 8.88 -1.63 -0.20
N ARG A 160 9.00 -0.41 0.36
CA ARG A 160 8.08 0.04 1.39
C ARG A 160 6.67 0.12 0.79
N ALA A 161 5.69 -0.47 1.46
CA ALA A 161 4.36 -0.66 0.89
C ALA A 161 3.69 0.67 0.48
N ASN A 162 3.71 1.67 1.35
CA ASN A 162 3.09 2.97 1.11
C ASN A 162 3.92 3.94 0.23
N ARG A 163 4.98 3.42 -0.40
CA ARG A 163 5.79 4.13 -1.40
C ARG A 163 5.70 3.50 -2.78
N THR A 164 4.82 2.50 -2.93
CA THR A 164 4.78 1.61 -4.09
C THR A 164 3.49 1.79 -4.87
N THR A 165 3.62 1.77 -6.20
CA THR A 165 2.49 1.80 -7.14
C THR A 165 2.64 0.70 -8.20
N LYS A 166 1.50 0.20 -8.73
CA LYS A 166 1.49 -0.71 -9.89
C LYS A 166 1.71 0.11 -11.16
N ARG A 167 2.88 -0.04 -11.78
CA ARG A 167 3.27 0.71 -12.99
C ARG A 167 2.90 0.05 -14.30
N SER A 168 2.64 -1.25 -14.30
CA SER A 168 2.37 -2.01 -15.52
C SER A 168 1.36 -3.12 -15.27
N ALA A 169 0.45 -3.31 -16.21
CA ALA A 169 -0.48 -4.43 -16.24
C ALA A 169 0.12 -5.70 -16.87
N GLU A 170 1.22 -5.60 -17.63
CA GLU A 170 1.78 -6.70 -18.43
C GLU A 170 3.19 -7.10 -17.99
N ALA A 171 4.04 -6.15 -17.58
CA ALA A 171 5.40 -6.45 -17.21
C ALA A 171 5.47 -7.31 -15.93
N LEU A 172 6.40 -8.28 -15.88
CA LEU A 172 6.66 -9.01 -14.65
C LEU A 172 7.15 -8.06 -13.53
N SER A 173 7.95 -7.03 -13.87
CA SER A 173 8.30 -5.94 -12.95
C SER A 173 7.14 -4.95 -12.80
N ALA A 174 5.98 -5.43 -12.31
CA ALA A 174 4.73 -4.68 -12.30
C ALA A 174 4.70 -3.51 -11.32
N PHE A 175 5.52 -3.52 -10.28
CA PHE A 175 5.53 -2.52 -9.22
C PHE A 175 6.78 -1.65 -9.23
N ARG A 176 6.65 -0.42 -8.72
CA ARG A 176 7.75 0.52 -8.56
C ARG A 176 7.52 1.48 -7.39
N SER A 177 8.61 1.81 -6.72
CA SER A 177 8.72 2.97 -5.83
C SER A 177 9.58 4.01 -6.55
N TYR A 178 9.00 5.15 -6.90
CA TYR A 178 9.67 6.16 -7.72
C TYR A 178 10.53 7.12 -6.90
N ASN A 179 10.07 7.44 -5.69
CA ASN A 179 10.64 8.49 -4.84
C ASN A 179 11.31 7.94 -3.57
N TYR A 180 11.36 6.63 -3.42
CA TYR A 180 12.01 5.97 -2.28
C TYR A 180 12.80 4.75 -2.75
N PRO A 181 14.00 4.53 -2.23
CA PRO A 181 14.82 3.39 -2.64
C PRO A 181 14.17 2.05 -2.22
N PRO A 182 14.48 0.94 -2.89
CA PRO A 182 14.11 -0.38 -2.43
C PRO A 182 14.67 -0.65 -1.03
N LEU A 183 13.91 -1.37 -0.21
CA LEU A 183 14.36 -1.86 1.12
C LEU A 183 15.33 -3.02 0.98
N ALA A 184 15.22 -3.79 -0.12
CA ALA A 184 16.19 -4.81 -0.49
C ALA A 184 16.18 -5.04 -2.00
N GLU A 185 17.32 -5.46 -2.51
CA GLU A 185 17.48 -6.00 -3.87
C GLU A 185 17.93 -7.46 -3.78
N VAL A 186 17.30 -8.32 -4.58
CA VAL A 186 17.50 -9.76 -4.56
C VAL A 186 18.28 -10.18 -5.81
N GLY A 187 19.47 -10.69 -5.59
CA GLY A 187 20.32 -11.33 -6.57
C GLY A 187 20.66 -12.76 -6.14
N VAL A 188 21.92 -13.14 -6.15
CA VAL A 188 22.37 -14.39 -5.53
C VAL A 188 22.16 -14.35 -4.00
N ASN A 189 22.27 -13.18 -3.41
CA ASN A 189 21.96 -12.90 -2.02
C ASN A 189 20.94 -11.76 -1.94
N ILE A 190 20.24 -11.65 -0.81
CA ILE A 190 19.37 -10.52 -0.51
C ILE A 190 20.23 -9.40 0.09
N ALA A 191 20.32 -8.29 -0.63
CA ALA A 191 21.05 -7.09 -0.18
C ALA A 191 20.06 -6.10 0.44
N TYR A 192 20.03 -6.00 1.77
CA TYR A 192 19.16 -5.08 2.51
C TYR A 192 19.73 -3.66 2.54
N ASN A 193 18.91 -2.68 2.24
CA ASN A 193 19.23 -1.25 2.33
C ASN A 193 18.89 -0.74 3.73
N LEU A 194 19.77 -1.00 4.68
CA LEU A 194 19.55 -0.71 6.11
C LEU A 194 19.15 0.74 6.39
N PRO A 195 19.74 1.76 5.74
CA PRO A 195 19.32 3.15 5.94
C PRO A 195 17.88 3.45 5.49
N ALA A 196 17.35 2.65 4.56
CA ALA A 196 15.99 2.82 4.07
C ALA A 196 14.94 2.07 4.91
N ILE A 197 15.35 1.07 5.70
CA ILE A 197 14.43 0.28 6.52
C ILE A 197 14.11 1.03 7.81
N HIS A 198 12.81 1.20 8.09
CA HIS A 198 12.37 1.73 9.37
C HIS A 198 12.49 0.66 10.45
N ARG A 199 13.37 0.91 11.42
CA ARG A 199 13.55 0.04 12.59
C ARG A 199 13.22 0.85 13.84
N PRO A 200 12.25 0.41 14.66
CA PRO A 200 11.99 1.08 15.93
C PRO A 200 13.22 0.94 16.85
N GLU A 201 13.56 2.00 17.57
CA GLU A 201 14.62 1.96 18.57
C GLU A 201 14.28 0.96 19.67
N GLU A 202 13.04 1.01 20.14
CA GLU A 202 12.46 0.04 21.06
C GLU A 202 11.34 -0.73 20.36
N TYR A 203 11.41 -2.06 20.43
CA TYR A 203 10.36 -2.91 19.84
C TYR A 203 9.13 -2.88 20.74
N PRO A 204 8.00 -2.36 20.26
CA PRO A 204 6.79 -2.29 21.06
C PRO A 204 6.28 -3.67 21.44
N ALA A 205 5.81 -3.82 22.67
CA ALA A 205 5.32 -5.09 23.18
C ALA A 205 4.00 -5.53 22.54
N GLU A 206 3.21 -4.59 22.02
CA GLU A 206 1.86 -4.86 21.54
C GLU A 206 1.57 -4.15 20.22
N LEU A 207 1.08 -4.93 19.23
CA LEU A 207 0.52 -4.42 17.99
C LEU A 207 -0.88 -3.85 18.26
N ARG A 208 -1.13 -2.62 17.82
CA ARG A 208 -2.46 -2.02 17.77
C ARG A 208 -2.96 -1.97 16.35
N ILE A 209 -4.28 -2.00 16.19
CA ILE A 209 -4.89 -1.82 14.88
C ILE A 209 -5.88 -0.65 14.90
N ALA A 210 -5.95 0.09 13.80
CA ALA A 210 -6.98 1.11 13.62
C ALA A 210 -8.38 0.50 13.78
N SER A 211 -9.25 1.17 14.54
CA SER A 211 -10.60 0.66 14.82
C SER A 211 -11.54 0.76 13.63
N ARG A 212 -11.30 1.73 12.73
CA ARG A 212 -12.10 1.97 11.51
C ARG A 212 -11.33 2.80 10.50
N LEU A 213 -11.75 2.69 9.25
CA LEU A 213 -11.38 3.57 8.15
C LEU A 213 -12.59 4.42 7.76
N SER A 214 -12.37 5.63 7.28
CA SER A 214 -13.45 6.50 6.82
C SER A 214 -13.52 6.50 5.30
N GLY A 215 -14.72 6.32 4.75
CA GLY A 215 -15.02 6.62 3.35
C GLY A 215 -15.24 8.11 3.08
N GLY A 216 -15.84 8.42 1.95
CA GLY A 216 -16.13 9.81 1.54
C GLY A 216 -14.90 10.51 0.96
N ILE A 217 -14.03 9.76 0.27
CA ILE A 217 -12.84 10.26 -0.40
C ILE A 217 -13.03 10.14 -1.91
N ALA A 218 -12.68 11.20 -2.64
CA ALA A 218 -12.62 11.19 -4.09
C ALA A 218 -11.19 11.43 -4.56
N LEU A 219 -10.86 10.89 -5.74
CA LEU A 219 -9.65 11.19 -6.49
C LEU A 219 -10.05 12.01 -7.72
N ILE A 220 -9.49 13.20 -7.87
CA ILE A 220 -9.73 14.08 -9.02
C ILE A 220 -8.40 14.36 -9.70
N LYS A 221 -8.25 13.82 -10.91
CA LYS A 221 -7.12 14.09 -11.78
C LYS A 221 -7.42 15.30 -12.64
N LEU A 222 -6.63 16.36 -12.52
CA LEU A 222 -6.80 17.55 -13.34
C LEU A 222 -6.33 17.28 -14.79
N PHE A 223 -7.01 17.89 -15.74
CA PHE A 223 -6.62 17.88 -17.16
C PHE A 223 -6.98 19.23 -17.79
N PRO A 224 -6.28 19.64 -18.86
CA PRO A 224 -6.62 20.85 -19.58
C PRO A 224 -8.05 20.80 -20.13
N GLY A 225 -8.87 21.79 -19.77
CA GLY A 225 -10.29 21.84 -20.14
C GLY A 225 -11.26 21.23 -19.12
N LEU A 226 -10.80 20.82 -17.93
CA LEU A 226 -11.72 20.49 -16.85
C LEU A 226 -12.55 21.72 -16.48
N ASP A 227 -13.84 21.65 -16.73
CA ASP A 227 -14.79 22.71 -16.48
C ASP A 227 -15.00 22.94 -14.98
N ALA A 228 -15.02 24.22 -14.56
CA ALA A 228 -15.20 24.56 -13.15
C ALA A 228 -16.59 24.17 -12.59
N GLN A 229 -17.63 24.14 -13.42
CA GLN A 229 -18.96 23.70 -12.97
C GLN A 229 -18.99 22.17 -12.77
N ILE A 230 -18.30 21.42 -13.64
CA ILE A 230 -18.13 19.97 -13.46
C ILE A 230 -17.36 19.71 -12.16
N LEU A 231 -16.24 20.42 -11.91
CA LEU A 231 -15.50 20.31 -10.68
C LEU A 231 -16.36 20.65 -9.45
N ARG A 232 -17.17 21.73 -9.52
CA ARG A 232 -18.11 22.10 -8.45
C ARG A 232 -19.09 20.98 -8.16
N ALA A 233 -19.66 20.36 -9.20
CA ALA A 233 -20.59 19.24 -9.03
C ALA A 233 -19.92 18.03 -8.37
N MET A 234 -18.70 17.68 -8.77
CA MET A 234 -17.92 16.60 -8.14
C MET A 234 -17.65 16.89 -6.65
N LEU A 235 -17.26 18.13 -6.32
CA LEU A 235 -16.98 18.55 -4.96
C LEU A 235 -18.26 18.73 -4.11
N ALA A 236 -19.44 18.79 -4.73
CA ALA A 236 -20.72 18.86 -4.03
C ALA A 236 -21.32 17.47 -3.72
N ALA A 237 -20.61 16.38 -4.04
CA ALA A 237 -21.11 15.03 -3.82
C ALA A 237 -21.50 14.79 -2.35
N PRO A 238 -22.68 14.22 -2.07
CA PRO A 238 -23.11 13.93 -0.72
C PRO A 238 -22.14 12.98 0.00
N GLY A 239 -21.80 13.30 1.24
CA GLY A 239 -20.88 12.48 2.04
C GLY A 239 -19.40 12.64 1.69
N LEU A 240 -19.02 13.50 0.74
CA LEU A 240 -17.62 13.81 0.44
C LEU A 240 -16.96 14.52 1.64
N ARG A 241 -15.83 13.99 2.08
CA ARG A 241 -15.05 14.51 3.21
C ARG A 241 -13.66 14.97 2.82
N ALA A 242 -13.05 14.30 1.86
CA ALA A 242 -11.72 14.66 1.37
C ALA A 242 -11.57 14.35 -0.11
N VAL A 243 -10.64 15.05 -0.75
CA VAL A 243 -10.28 14.83 -2.16
C VAL A 243 -8.76 14.79 -2.27
N VAL A 244 -8.25 13.79 -2.96
CA VAL A 244 -6.91 13.78 -3.52
C VAL A 244 -6.97 14.48 -4.86
N LEU A 245 -6.27 15.62 -4.99
CA LEU A 245 -6.11 16.33 -6.25
C LEU A 245 -4.80 15.90 -6.92
N GLU A 246 -4.88 15.21 -8.05
CA GLU A 246 -3.73 14.94 -8.89
C GLU A 246 -3.50 16.13 -9.83
N THR A 247 -2.51 16.95 -9.51
CA THR A 247 -2.18 18.19 -10.20
C THR A 247 -0.96 18.04 -11.13
N PHE A 248 -0.60 19.09 -11.86
CA PHE A 248 0.46 19.05 -12.85
C PHE A 248 1.85 19.27 -12.23
N GLY A 249 2.84 18.54 -12.72
CA GLY A 249 4.24 18.75 -12.36
C GLY A 249 4.48 18.85 -10.84
N ALA A 250 5.05 19.96 -10.40
CA ALA A 250 5.37 20.21 -8.98
C ALA A 250 4.17 20.69 -8.13
N GLY A 251 2.94 20.40 -8.53
CA GLY A 251 1.73 20.76 -7.78
C GLY A 251 0.94 21.92 -8.39
N ASN A 252 1.12 22.20 -9.68
CA ASN A 252 0.46 23.29 -10.38
C ASN A 252 -0.98 22.94 -10.78
N ALA A 253 -1.86 23.95 -10.77
CA ALA A 253 -3.26 23.84 -11.15
C ALA A 253 -3.68 25.11 -11.93
N PRO A 254 -4.87 25.12 -12.58
CA PRO A 254 -5.42 26.31 -13.19
C PRO A 254 -5.52 27.48 -12.18
N THR A 255 -5.22 28.70 -12.65
CA THR A 255 -5.19 29.92 -11.80
C THR A 255 -6.40 30.84 -12.03
N CYS A 256 -7.34 30.44 -12.88
CA CYS A 256 -8.54 31.23 -13.11
C CYS A 256 -9.37 31.33 -11.84
N GLU A 257 -9.93 32.52 -11.58
CA GLU A 257 -10.65 32.84 -10.34
C GLU A 257 -11.83 31.90 -10.05
N GLU A 258 -12.50 31.42 -11.08
CA GLU A 258 -13.60 30.48 -10.94
C GLU A 258 -13.15 29.13 -10.39
N PHE A 259 -12.03 28.58 -10.89
CA PHE A 259 -11.45 27.33 -10.40
C PHE A 259 -11.05 27.43 -8.93
N ILE A 260 -10.34 28.52 -8.57
CA ILE A 260 -9.92 28.77 -7.16
C ILE A 260 -11.12 28.87 -6.25
N ARG A 261 -12.16 29.65 -6.64
CA ARG A 261 -13.38 29.80 -5.86
C ARG A 261 -14.10 28.47 -5.60
N VAL A 262 -14.16 27.59 -6.58
CA VAL A 262 -14.74 26.25 -6.42
C VAL A 262 -14.04 25.43 -5.34
N LEU A 263 -12.71 25.52 -5.28
CA LEU A 263 -11.92 24.86 -4.22
C LEU A 263 -12.14 25.49 -2.86
N GLU A 264 -12.16 26.84 -2.79
CA GLU A 264 -12.46 27.60 -1.55
C GLU A 264 -13.83 27.23 -0.98
N GLU A 265 -14.86 27.19 -1.83
CA GLU A 265 -16.21 26.77 -1.44
C GLU A 265 -16.23 25.35 -0.84
N ALA A 266 -15.45 24.42 -1.43
CA ALA A 266 -15.34 23.07 -0.92
C ALA A 266 -14.65 23.03 0.46
N ILE A 267 -13.55 23.76 0.62
CA ILE A 267 -12.81 23.86 1.88
C ILE A 267 -13.66 24.52 2.98
N ALA A 268 -14.44 25.56 2.62
CA ALA A 268 -15.36 26.23 3.55
C ALA A 268 -16.47 25.28 4.04
N ARG A 269 -16.89 24.30 3.23
CA ARG A 269 -17.81 23.23 3.65
C ARG A 269 -17.13 22.13 4.49
N GLY A 270 -15.84 22.25 4.76
CA GLY A 270 -15.11 21.29 5.59
C GLY A 270 -14.40 20.18 4.81
N ILE A 271 -14.44 20.15 3.47
CA ILE A 271 -13.75 19.17 2.66
C ILE A 271 -12.23 19.41 2.74
N LEU A 272 -11.47 18.36 2.95
CA LEU A 272 -10.01 18.38 2.91
C LEU A 272 -9.54 18.16 1.47
N LEU A 273 -8.65 19.01 0.98
CA LEU A 273 -8.03 18.85 -0.33
C LEU A 273 -6.54 18.54 -0.14
N LEU A 274 -6.09 17.39 -0.63
CA LEU A 274 -4.70 16.94 -0.57
C LEU A 274 -4.12 16.94 -1.98
N ASN A 275 -3.13 17.76 -2.22
CA ASN A 275 -2.48 17.94 -3.52
C ASN A 275 -1.32 16.98 -3.69
N ILE A 276 -1.39 16.09 -4.68
CA ILE A 276 -0.29 15.23 -5.13
C ILE A 276 -0.01 15.47 -6.61
N THR A 277 1.15 15.00 -7.08
CA THR A 277 1.49 15.11 -8.50
C THR A 277 0.96 13.96 -9.33
N GLN A 278 0.58 14.22 -10.58
CA GLN A 278 0.29 13.20 -11.59
C GLN A 278 1.54 12.45 -12.07
N CYS A 279 2.72 13.00 -11.81
CA CYS A 279 3.98 12.39 -12.22
C CYS A 279 4.32 11.22 -11.30
N GLY A 280 4.75 10.10 -11.86
CA GLY A 280 5.19 8.95 -11.07
C GLY A 280 6.41 9.25 -10.20
N ALA A 281 7.30 10.16 -10.66
CA ALA A 281 8.48 10.61 -9.92
C ALA A 281 8.44 12.11 -9.68
N GLY A 282 9.07 12.55 -8.59
CA GLY A 282 9.10 13.94 -8.16
C GLY A 282 8.12 14.21 -7.02
N ARG A 283 7.96 15.49 -6.66
CA ARG A 283 7.16 15.88 -5.50
C ARG A 283 6.36 17.15 -5.78
N VAL A 284 5.30 17.33 -5.04
CA VAL A 284 4.62 18.61 -4.92
C VAL A 284 5.47 19.55 -4.06
N SER A 285 5.69 20.76 -4.55
CA SER A 285 6.40 21.86 -3.89
C SER A 285 5.59 23.12 -4.08
N MET A 286 4.58 23.33 -3.24
CA MET A 286 3.59 24.39 -3.43
C MET A 286 4.19 25.80 -3.29
N GLU A 287 5.38 25.93 -2.74
CA GLU A 287 6.07 27.20 -2.53
C GLU A 287 6.87 27.69 -3.75
N LEU A 288 7.12 26.81 -4.74
CA LEU A 288 7.98 27.13 -5.88
C LEU A 288 7.32 28.05 -6.91
N TYR A 289 6.00 28.00 -7.04
CA TYR A 289 5.27 28.73 -8.08
C TYR A 289 4.04 29.44 -7.48
N ASP A 290 3.66 30.59 -8.06
CA ASP A 290 2.48 31.34 -7.63
C ASP A 290 1.19 30.50 -7.64
N THR A 291 1.07 29.59 -8.61
CA THR A 291 -0.04 28.62 -8.70
C THR A 291 -0.16 27.75 -7.46
N GLY A 292 0.97 27.20 -6.99
CA GLY A 292 1.02 26.38 -5.75
C GLY A 292 0.75 27.22 -4.51
N LEU A 293 1.34 28.41 -4.42
CA LEU A 293 1.10 29.35 -3.32
C LEU A 293 -0.39 29.75 -3.20
N ARG A 294 -1.09 29.94 -4.31
CA ARG A 294 -2.54 30.21 -4.28
C ARG A 294 -3.32 29.05 -3.69
N LEU A 295 -3.02 27.81 -4.09
CA LEU A 295 -3.65 26.60 -3.51
C LEU A 295 -3.38 26.50 -2.00
N GLN A 296 -2.14 26.74 -1.59
CA GLN A 296 -1.77 26.69 -0.18
C GLN A 296 -2.52 27.75 0.65
N ARG A 297 -2.64 29.00 0.14
CA ARG A 297 -3.34 30.11 0.82
C ARG A 297 -4.81 29.81 1.07
N ILE A 298 -5.49 29.10 0.18
CA ILE A 298 -6.88 28.71 0.37
C ILE A 298 -7.06 27.47 1.25
N GLY A 299 -5.96 26.80 1.67
CA GLY A 299 -5.98 25.68 2.61
C GLY A 299 -5.87 24.29 1.97
N VAL A 300 -5.41 24.18 0.72
CA VAL A 300 -5.04 22.90 0.12
C VAL A 300 -3.78 22.38 0.79
N LEU A 301 -3.77 21.10 1.16
CA LEU A 301 -2.66 20.44 1.84
C LEU A 301 -1.65 19.90 0.82
N CYS A 302 -0.37 19.97 1.16
CA CYS A 302 0.70 19.37 0.36
C CYS A 302 0.78 17.87 0.62
N GLY A 303 0.76 17.06 -0.43
CA GLY A 303 0.97 15.61 -0.39
C GLY A 303 2.41 15.20 -0.65
N TYR A 304 3.30 16.16 -0.89
CA TYR A 304 4.73 15.91 -1.15
C TYR A 304 4.94 14.89 -2.29
N ASP A 305 5.66 13.81 -2.01
CA ASP A 305 5.97 12.73 -2.95
C ASP A 305 5.16 11.45 -2.68
N MET A 306 4.00 11.58 -2.03
CA MET A 306 3.09 10.45 -1.82
C MET A 306 2.62 9.84 -3.15
N THR A 307 2.46 8.52 -3.15
CA THR A 307 1.71 7.83 -4.20
C THR A 307 0.21 8.09 -4.02
N THR A 308 -0.57 7.90 -5.08
CA THR A 308 -2.04 7.99 -5.02
C THR A 308 -2.61 7.03 -3.97
N GLU A 309 -2.08 5.80 -3.93
CA GLU A 309 -2.51 4.76 -2.99
C GLU A 309 -2.26 5.19 -1.54
N ALA A 310 -1.07 5.74 -1.26
CA ALA A 310 -0.74 6.23 0.07
C ALA A 310 -1.61 7.43 0.47
N ALA A 311 -1.84 8.38 -0.44
CA ALA A 311 -2.65 9.56 -0.17
C ALA A 311 -4.10 9.20 0.16
N VAL A 312 -4.72 8.31 -0.63
CA VAL A 312 -6.09 7.83 -0.40
C VAL A 312 -6.20 7.09 0.92
N THR A 313 -5.32 6.12 1.17
CA THR A 313 -5.39 5.27 2.37
C THR A 313 -5.01 6.01 3.63
N LYS A 314 -4.09 7.00 3.56
CA LYS A 314 -3.80 7.92 4.66
C LYS A 314 -5.02 8.75 5.04
N LEU A 315 -5.72 9.34 4.06
CA LEU A 315 -6.96 10.07 4.31
C LEU A 315 -8.03 9.18 4.96
N MET A 316 -8.22 7.94 4.47
CA MET A 316 -9.15 6.98 5.06
C MET A 316 -8.80 6.67 6.52
N TYR A 317 -7.51 6.47 6.81
CA TYR A 317 -7.01 6.21 8.15
C TYR A 317 -7.20 7.42 9.07
N VAL A 318 -6.68 8.58 8.71
CA VAL A 318 -6.70 9.78 9.57
C VAL A 318 -8.14 10.25 9.83
N LEU A 319 -9.00 10.27 8.81
CA LEU A 319 -10.43 10.57 8.98
C LEU A 319 -11.17 9.52 9.81
N GLY A 320 -10.69 8.27 9.79
CA GLY A 320 -11.20 7.18 10.61
C GLY A 320 -10.96 7.37 12.11
N LEU A 321 -9.93 8.13 12.51
CA LEU A 321 -9.63 8.43 13.90
C LEU A 321 -10.69 9.32 14.56
N GLY A 322 -11.52 10.05 13.78
CA GLY A 322 -12.61 10.87 14.30
C GLY A 322 -12.15 12.11 15.08
N LEU A 323 -10.96 12.60 14.77
CA LEU A 323 -10.38 13.80 15.39
C LEU A 323 -11.03 15.08 14.87
N ASP A 324 -10.82 16.19 15.59
CA ASP A 324 -11.15 17.52 15.10
C ASP A 324 -10.31 17.87 13.84
N ARG A 325 -10.72 18.97 13.15
CA ARG A 325 -10.10 19.37 11.88
C ARG A 325 -8.61 19.70 12.05
N GLU A 326 -8.24 20.39 13.11
CA GLU A 326 -6.87 20.86 13.36
C GLU A 326 -5.93 19.66 13.51
N LYS A 327 -6.23 18.72 14.40
CA LYS A 327 -5.46 17.49 14.61
C LYS A 327 -5.44 16.62 13.37
N THR A 328 -6.54 16.55 12.62
CA THR A 328 -6.60 15.83 11.34
C THR A 328 -5.60 16.40 10.34
N VAL A 329 -5.56 17.73 10.18
CA VAL A 329 -4.63 18.43 9.29
C VAL A 329 -3.18 18.23 9.75
N ASP A 330 -2.90 18.30 11.04
CA ASP A 330 -1.57 18.07 11.58
C ASP A 330 -1.06 16.67 11.28
N LEU A 331 -1.89 15.65 11.49
CA LEU A 331 -1.51 14.26 11.14
C LEU A 331 -1.29 14.08 9.63
N LEU A 332 -2.05 14.76 8.78
CA LEU A 332 -1.86 14.68 7.34
C LEU A 332 -0.52 15.28 6.89
N ARG A 333 0.02 16.26 7.63
CA ARG A 333 1.31 16.90 7.39
C ARG A 333 2.52 16.10 7.88
N LEU A 334 2.29 15.09 8.72
CA LEU A 334 3.37 14.25 9.27
C LEU A 334 3.55 12.97 8.45
N PRO A 335 4.79 12.51 8.23
CA PRO A 335 5.05 11.21 7.61
C PRO A 335 4.84 10.09 8.64
N LEU A 336 3.59 9.64 8.81
CA LEU A 336 3.19 8.70 9.87
C LEU A 336 3.90 7.35 9.77
N ARG A 337 4.15 6.89 8.56
CA ARG A 337 4.77 5.58 8.25
C ARG A 337 5.81 5.70 7.13
N GLY A 338 6.41 6.88 6.96
CA GLY A 338 7.37 7.15 5.91
C GLY A 338 6.79 7.15 4.50
N GLU A 339 5.50 7.45 4.38
CA GLU A 339 4.76 7.50 3.11
C GLU A 339 5.16 8.67 2.21
N PHE A 340 5.85 9.65 2.74
CA PHE A 340 6.48 10.74 1.98
C PHE A 340 7.78 11.21 2.65
N THR A 341 8.58 11.92 1.87
CA THR A 341 9.79 12.61 2.33
C THR A 341 9.46 14.07 2.57
N ALA A 342 9.61 14.56 3.80
CA ALA A 342 9.35 15.95 4.18
C ALA A 342 10.41 16.92 3.61
#